data_0e98e89341e3f640d6135d85ecfad199
#
_entry.id   0e98e89341e3f640d6135d85ecfad199
#
_cell.length_a   1.000
_cell.length_b   1.000
_cell.length_c   1.000
_cell.angle_alpha   90.00
_cell.angle_beta   90.00
_cell.angle_gamma   90.00
#
_symmetry.space_group_name_H-M   'P 1'
#
loop_
_entity.id
_entity.type
_entity.pdbx_description
1 polymer ?
#
loop_
_entity_poly.entity_id
_entity_poly.type
_entity_poly.pdbx_seq_one_letter_code
_entity_poly.pdbx_strand_id
1 'polypeptide(L)'
;MDILFDEIPSLDLADFTSGTPEQKAAFVKKLGEAYQNIGFVAIKNHGLSQDLQDRLYGSIKSFFALPDEVKSKYEKPEIGFQRGYTGKGKEHAKGRNTGDLKEFYHVTLGEVVVLTQLKKR
;
A
#
# COMPACT_ATOMS: atom_id res chain seq x y z
N MET A 1 12.34 -27.04 -4.86
CA MET A 1 12.51 -26.31 -5.03
C MET A 1 12.44 -25.51 -4.64
N ASP A 2 12.11 -25.47 -4.25
CA ASP A 2 12.78 -24.74 -4.37
C ASP A 2 13.03 -23.73 -3.44
N ILE A 3 14.19 -23.71 -2.97
CA ILE A 3 14.77 -22.69 -2.13
C ILE A 3 14.45 -21.31 -2.61
N LEU A 4 14.20 -21.21 -3.89
CA LEU A 4 13.82 -19.95 -4.53
C LEU A 4 12.56 -19.34 -3.93
N PHE A 5 11.74 -20.16 -3.27
CA PHE A 5 10.47 -19.70 -2.72
C PHE A 5 10.53 -19.48 -1.21
N ASP A 6 11.68 -19.72 -0.59
CA ASP A 6 11.85 -19.46 0.84
C ASP A 6 12.01 -17.98 1.14
N GLU A 7 12.39 -17.20 0.14
CA GLU A 7 12.61 -15.77 0.30
C GLU A 7 11.84 -14.99 -0.74
N ILE A 8 11.35 -13.83 -0.34
CA ILE A 8 10.72 -12.89 -1.26
C ILE A 8 11.85 -12.20 -2.03
N PRO A 9 11.84 -12.23 -3.38
CA PRO A 9 12.87 -11.56 -4.17
C PRO A 9 12.89 -10.06 -3.88
N SER A 10 14.09 -9.49 -3.84
CA SER A 10 14.28 -8.05 -3.62
C SER A 10 14.87 -7.41 -4.86
N LEU A 11 14.26 -6.31 -5.30
CA LEU A 11 14.71 -5.54 -6.46
C LEU A 11 14.97 -4.11 -6.06
N ASP A 12 15.98 -3.51 -6.71
CA ASP A 12 16.35 -2.12 -6.48
C ASP A 12 15.67 -1.25 -7.52
N LEU A 13 14.73 -0.38 -7.09
CA LEU A 13 14.01 0.49 -8.01
C LEU A 13 14.95 1.46 -8.73
N ALA A 14 16.10 1.80 -8.15
CA ALA A 14 17.07 2.67 -8.79
C ALA A 14 17.62 2.05 -10.08
N ASP A 15 17.67 0.73 -10.19
CA ASP A 15 18.08 0.06 -11.42
C ASP A 15 17.14 0.40 -12.58
N PHE A 16 15.87 0.62 -12.30
CA PHE A 16 14.89 0.99 -13.31
C PHE A 16 14.87 2.50 -13.56
N THR A 17 14.88 3.30 -12.49
CA THR A 17 14.71 4.75 -12.61
C THR A 17 15.96 5.47 -13.08
N SER A 18 17.13 4.97 -12.72
CA SER A 18 18.40 5.65 -13.05
C SER A 18 19.51 4.70 -13.51
N GLY A 19 19.19 3.44 -13.75
CA GLY A 19 20.17 2.47 -14.18
C GLY A 19 20.45 2.51 -15.67
N THR A 20 21.44 1.71 -16.09
CA THR A 20 21.74 1.50 -17.51
C THR A 20 20.62 0.74 -18.19
N PRO A 21 20.56 0.73 -19.55
CA PRO A 21 19.55 -0.07 -20.24
C PRO A 21 19.58 -1.55 -19.84
N GLU A 22 20.76 -2.10 -19.58
CA GLU A 22 20.91 -3.48 -19.13
C GLU A 22 20.33 -3.69 -17.74
N GLN A 23 20.55 -2.74 -16.82
CA GLN A 23 20.00 -2.80 -15.48
C GLN A 23 18.47 -2.69 -15.51
N LYS A 24 17.93 -1.81 -16.34
CA LYS A 24 16.49 -1.69 -16.50
C LYS A 24 15.87 -2.98 -17.01
N ALA A 25 16.48 -3.57 -18.03
CA ALA A 25 16.02 -4.83 -18.62
C ALA A 25 16.05 -5.95 -17.58
N ALA A 26 17.12 -6.05 -16.81
CA ALA A 26 17.25 -7.05 -15.76
C ALA A 26 16.19 -6.84 -14.66
N PHE A 27 15.92 -5.60 -14.28
CA PHE A 27 14.88 -5.28 -13.31
C PHE A 27 13.51 -5.78 -13.78
N VAL A 28 13.14 -5.44 -15.02
CA VAL A 28 11.84 -5.84 -15.59
C VAL A 28 11.71 -7.37 -15.65
N LYS A 29 12.78 -8.04 -16.06
CA LYS A 29 12.78 -9.51 -16.15
C LYS A 29 12.58 -10.14 -14.77
N LYS A 30 13.34 -9.69 -13.78
CA LYS A 30 13.24 -10.22 -12.41
C LYS A 30 11.89 -9.92 -11.78
N LEU A 31 11.33 -8.75 -12.07
CA LEU A 31 10.00 -8.37 -11.57
C LEU A 31 8.94 -9.34 -12.11
N GLY A 32 8.99 -9.62 -13.42
CA GLY A 32 8.07 -10.57 -14.03
C GLY A 32 8.22 -11.98 -13.44
N GLU A 33 9.46 -12.43 -13.25
CA GLU A 33 9.72 -13.74 -12.65
C GLU A 33 9.20 -13.83 -11.22
N ALA A 34 9.38 -12.75 -10.42
CA ALA A 34 8.90 -12.71 -9.05
C ALA A 34 7.38 -12.87 -8.99
N TYR A 35 6.65 -12.13 -9.81
CA TYR A 35 5.19 -12.24 -9.85
C TYR A 35 4.72 -13.58 -10.40
N GLN A 36 5.39 -14.08 -11.41
CA GLN A 36 5.00 -15.37 -12.02
C GLN A 36 5.21 -16.55 -11.08
N ASN A 37 6.34 -16.55 -10.35
CA ASN A 37 6.74 -17.71 -9.56
C ASN A 37 6.30 -17.65 -8.10
N ILE A 38 6.22 -16.44 -7.52
CA ILE A 38 5.97 -16.26 -6.10
C ILE A 38 4.73 -15.41 -5.84
N GLY A 39 4.50 -14.38 -6.64
CA GLY A 39 3.38 -13.45 -6.47
C GLY A 39 3.71 -12.24 -5.62
N PHE A 40 4.92 -12.16 -5.09
CA PHE A 40 5.38 -11.04 -4.27
C PHE A 40 6.77 -10.60 -4.69
N VAL A 41 7.08 -9.33 -4.44
CA VAL A 41 8.41 -8.77 -4.65
C VAL A 41 8.63 -7.68 -3.61
N ALA A 42 9.86 -7.59 -3.10
CA ALA A 42 10.28 -6.50 -2.22
C ALA A 42 11.04 -5.48 -3.05
N ILE A 43 10.71 -4.21 -2.87
CA ILE A 43 11.36 -3.11 -3.61
C ILE A 43 12.17 -2.27 -2.63
N LYS A 44 13.45 -2.08 -2.91
CA LYS A 44 14.29 -1.17 -2.13
C LYS A 44 14.60 0.07 -2.95
N ASN A 45 15.08 1.11 -2.30
CA ASN A 45 15.33 2.43 -2.89
C ASN A 45 14.08 2.99 -3.58
N HIS A 46 12.93 2.81 -2.91
CA HIS A 46 11.62 3.18 -3.42
C HIS A 46 11.28 4.67 -3.22
N GLY A 47 12.19 5.45 -2.69
CA GLY A 47 11.98 6.88 -2.51
C GLY A 47 11.35 7.27 -1.18
N LEU A 48 10.95 6.30 -0.36
CA LEU A 48 10.45 6.60 0.99
C LEU A 48 11.59 6.45 1.99
N SER A 49 12.02 7.56 2.58
CA SER A 49 13.09 7.53 3.59
C SER A 49 12.62 6.81 4.85
N GLN A 50 13.56 6.37 5.67
CA GLN A 50 13.22 5.72 6.93
C GLN A 50 12.45 6.69 7.85
N ASP A 51 12.85 7.96 7.88
CA ASP A 51 12.14 8.98 8.65
C ASP A 51 10.69 9.12 8.18
N LEU A 52 10.46 9.18 6.87
CA LEU A 52 9.11 9.28 6.33
C LEU A 52 8.29 8.03 6.66
N GLN A 53 8.90 6.85 6.57
CA GLN A 53 8.22 5.61 6.94
C GLN A 53 7.83 5.60 8.41
N ASP A 54 8.73 6.01 9.29
CA ASP A 54 8.45 6.04 10.73
C ASP A 54 7.31 7.01 11.05
N ARG A 55 7.32 8.18 10.40
CA ARG A 55 6.25 9.17 10.57
C ARG A 55 4.92 8.65 10.02
N LEU A 56 4.96 7.96 8.90
CA LEU A 56 3.76 7.37 8.31
C LEU A 56 3.17 6.30 9.24
N TYR A 57 3.99 5.38 9.73
CA TYR A 57 3.53 4.35 10.66
C TYR A 57 3.00 4.95 11.94
N GLY A 58 3.65 5.98 12.47
CA GLY A 58 3.16 6.70 13.65
C GLY A 58 1.79 7.33 13.42
N SER A 59 1.60 7.95 12.26
CA SER A 59 0.33 8.56 11.89
C SER A 59 -0.77 7.51 11.71
N ILE A 60 -0.46 6.41 11.07
CA ILE A 60 -1.39 5.30 10.89
C ILE A 60 -1.83 4.75 12.25
N LYS A 61 -0.88 4.50 13.11
CA LYS A 61 -1.15 3.98 14.46
C LYS A 61 -2.04 4.93 15.24
N SER A 62 -1.76 6.23 15.18
CA SER A 62 -2.56 7.24 15.85
C SER A 62 -3.97 7.31 15.29
N PHE A 63 -4.11 7.23 13.97
CA PHE A 63 -5.42 7.27 13.32
C PHE A 63 -6.28 6.07 13.75
N PHE A 64 -5.73 4.87 13.67
CA PHE A 64 -6.50 3.67 14.01
C PHE A 64 -6.82 3.57 15.50
N ALA A 65 -6.13 4.32 16.35
CA ALA A 65 -6.44 4.40 17.78
C ALA A 65 -7.59 5.35 18.09
N LEU A 66 -8.06 6.13 17.11
CA LEU A 66 -9.18 7.06 17.30
C LEU A 66 -10.49 6.30 17.53
N PRO A 67 -11.47 6.94 18.21
CA PRO A 67 -12.80 6.34 18.35
C PRO A 67 -13.45 6.07 17.00
N ASP A 68 -14.28 5.04 16.94
CA ASP A 68 -14.95 4.65 15.70
C ASP A 68 -15.78 5.78 15.10
N GLU A 69 -16.40 6.61 15.92
CA GLU A 69 -17.20 7.76 15.45
C GLU A 69 -16.34 8.75 14.67
N VAL A 70 -15.08 8.93 15.08
CA VAL A 70 -14.16 9.83 14.40
C VAL A 70 -13.68 9.22 13.11
N LYS A 71 -13.25 7.95 13.15
CA LYS A 71 -12.76 7.24 11.96
C LYS A 71 -13.83 7.14 10.89
N SER A 72 -15.07 6.90 11.27
CA SER A 72 -16.18 6.75 10.33
C SER A 72 -16.43 7.99 9.49
N LYS A 73 -16.03 9.16 9.95
CA LYS A 73 -16.16 10.41 9.18
C LYS A 73 -15.32 10.38 7.89
N TYR A 74 -14.35 9.50 7.82
CA TYR A 74 -13.45 9.38 6.67
C TYR A 74 -13.88 8.27 5.71
N GLU A 75 -14.98 7.61 5.96
CA GLU A 75 -15.54 6.62 5.04
C GLU A 75 -16.15 7.32 3.82
N LYS A 76 -15.99 6.68 2.66
CA LYS A 76 -16.52 7.18 1.39
C LYS A 76 -17.36 6.10 0.69
N PRO A 77 -18.54 5.79 1.24
CA PRO A 77 -19.42 4.76 0.64
C PRO A 77 -19.88 5.12 -0.78
N GLU A 78 -19.93 6.42 -1.10
CA GLU A 78 -20.35 6.90 -2.42
C GLU A 78 -19.43 6.43 -3.55
N ILE A 79 -18.20 6.03 -3.22
CA ILE A 79 -17.26 5.46 -4.19
C ILE A 79 -16.89 4.01 -3.83
N GLY A 80 -17.77 3.32 -3.11
CA GLY A 80 -17.58 1.90 -2.75
C GLY A 80 -16.41 1.67 -1.81
N PHE A 81 -16.08 2.63 -0.96
CA PHE A 81 -14.96 2.55 -0.01
C PHE A 81 -13.60 2.36 -0.69
N GLN A 82 -13.47 2.77 -1.94
CA GLN A 82 -12.21 2.65 -2.67
C GLN A 82 -11.12 3.60 -2.16
N ARG A 83 -11.50 4.61 -1.40
CA ARG A 83 -10.61 5.58 -0.77
C ARG A 83 -11.10 5.84 0.63
N GLY A 84 -10.22 6.41 1.45
CA GLY A 84 -10.55 6.76 2.82
C GLY A 84 -10.58 5.54 3.74
N TYR A 85 -11.31 5.67 4.83
CA TYR A 85 -11.36 4.65 5.86
C TYR A 85 -12.40 3.57 5.55
N THR A 86 -12.04 2.33 5.83
CA THR A 86 -12.98 1.21 5.77
C THR A 86 -12.97 0.51 7.14
N GLY A 87 -14.10 0.54 7.82
CA GLY A 87 -14.23 -0.03 9.15
C GLY A 87 -14.36 -1.54 9.16
N LYS A 88 -14.24 -2.12 10.34
CA LYS A 88 -14.40 -3.56 10.51
C LYS A 88 -15.78 -3.99 10.09
N GLY A 89 -15.88 -5.11 9.39
CA GLY A 89 -17.15 -5.66 8.95
C GLY A 89 -17.69 -5.09 7.65
N LYS A 90 -17.01 -4.09 7.04
CA LYS A 90 -17.48 -3.48 5.79
C LYS A 90 -17.06 -4.26 4.55
N GLU A 91 -15.99 -5.07 4.64
CA GLU A 91 -15.52 -5.88 3.54
C GLU A 91 -15.72 -7.34 3.87
N HIS A 92 -16.04 -8.15 2.86
CA HIS A 92 -16.27 -9.58 3.02
C HIS A 92 -15.26 -10.37 2.19
N ALA A 93 -14.77 -11.47 2.76
CA ALA A 93 -14.02 -12.43 1.98
C ALA A 93 -14.98 -13.11 1.00
N LYS A 94 -14.46 -13.52 -0.16
CA LYS A 94 -15.26 -14.17 -1.18
C LYS A 94 -15.97 -15.42 -0.62
N GLY A 95 -17.28 -15.46 -0.79
CA GLY A 95 -18.10 -16.57 -0.32
C GLY A 95 -18.52 -16.52 1.14
N ARG A 96 -18.16 -15.44 1.86
CA ARG A 96 -18.56 -15.26 3.26
C ARG A 96 -19.67 -14.24 3.40
N ASN A 97 -20.55 -14.45 4.35
CA ASN A 97 -21.65 -13.54 4.68
C ASN A 97 -21.30 -12.57 5.81
N THR A 98 -20.22 -12.84 6.55
CA THR A 98 -19.78 -11.99 7.66
C THR A 98 -18.66 -11.08 7.19
N GLY A 99 -18.65 -9.84 7.68
CA GLY A 99 -17.60 -8.88 7.35
C GLY A 99 -16.26 -9.25 7.97
N ASP A 100 -15.18 -8.81 7.34
CA ASP A 100 -13.83 -8.98 7.87
C ASP A 100 -13.62 -8.18 9.14
N LEU A 101 -12.78 -8.69 10.03
CA LEU A 101 -12.44 -8.01 11.29
C LEU A 101 -11.34 -6.96 11.11
N LYS A 102 -10.85 -6.76 9.89
CA LYS A 102 -9.81 -5.77 9.62
C LYS A 102 -10.43 -4.39 9.36
N GLU A 103 -9.62 -3.37 9.58
CA GLU A 103 -9.90 -2.02 9.16
C GLU A 103 -8.71 -1.49 8.39
N PHE A 104 -8.93 -0.55 7.46
CA PHE A 104 -7.84 -0.02 6.64
C PHE A 104 -8.16 1.36 6.10
N TYR A 105 -7.14 2.02 5.56
CA TYR A 105 -7.27 3.34 4.96
C TYR A 105 -6.55 3.34 3.61
N HIS A 106 -7.26 3.76 2.56
CA HIS A 106 -6.71 3.87 1.20
C HIS A 106 -6.43 5.32 0.84
N VAL A 107 -5.22 5.58 0.37
CA VAL A 107 -4.77 6.92 -0.05
C VAL A 107 -4.20 6.83 -1.45
N THR A 108 -4.42 7.88 -2.24
CA THR A 108 -3.78 8.03 -3.55
C THR A 108 -3.20 9.44 -3.66
N LEU A 109 -2.37 9.65 -4.68
CA LEU A 109 -1.79 10.96 -4.93
C LEU A 109 -2.86 12.04 -5.13
N GLY A 110 -3.94 11.70 -5.81
CA GLY A 110 -5.05 12.62 -6.01
C GLY A 110 -5.69 13.06 -4.70
N GLU A 111 -5.84 12.14 -3.76
CA GLU A 111 -6.40 12.46 -2.45
C GLU A 111 -5.50 13.37 -1.65
N VAL A 112 -4.19 13.17 -1.74
CA VAL A 112 -3.22 14.04 -1.06
C VAL A 112 -3.40 15.48 -1.53
N VAL A 113 -3.56 15.69 -2.82
CA VAL A 113 -3.80 17.02 -3.38
C VAL A 113 -5.11 17.61 -2.86
N VAL A 114 -6.18 16.82 -2.86
CA VAL A 114 -7.50 17.27 -2.38
C VAL A 114 -7.42 17.65 -0.88
N LEU A 115 -6.79 16.81 -0.07
CA LEU A 115 -6.64 17.10 1.35
C LEU A 115 -5.85 18.38 1.59
N THR A 116 -4.81 18.62 0.79
CA THR A 116 -4.02 19.85 0.87
C THR A 116 -4.87 21.07 0.54
N GLN A 117 -5.71 20.99 -0.46
CA GLN A 117 -6.62 22.07 -0.83
C GLN A 117 -7.67 22.34 0.25
N LEU A 118 -8.21 21.28 0.85
CA LEU A 118 -9.17 21.41 1.93
C LEU A 118 -8.59 22.11 3.16
N LYS A 119 -7.32 21.85 3.47
CA LYS A 119 -6.65 22.51 4.58
C LYS A 119 -6.42 24.00 4.35
N LYS A 120 -6.42 24.45 3.12
CA LYS A 120 -6.25 25.85 2.78
C LYS A 120 -7.57 26.64 2.83
N ARG A 121 -8.67 25.97 2.97
CA ARG A 121 -9.98 26.59 3.13
C ARG A 121 -10.31 26.74 4.61
#